data_2761a8f980100b6666cfeb1c34479788
#
_entry.id   2761a8f980100b6666cfeb1c34479788
#
_cell.length_a   1.000
_cell.length_b   1.000
_cell.length_c   1.000
_cell.angle_alpha   90.00
_cell.angle_beta   90.00
_cell.angle_gamma   90.00
#
_symmetry.space_group_name_H-M   'P 1'
#
loop_
_entity.id
_entity.type
_entity.pdbx_description
1 polymer ?
#
loop_
_entity_poly.entity_id
_entity_poly.type
_entity_poly.pdbx_seq_one_letter_code
_entity_poly.pdbx_strand_id
1 'polypeptide(L)'
;MKRVLFPAIVLALLLQSCTKTAQLTYEPFTGELRHAFGISTNTRTTTPIVLTRITLGDKTGYGEAALPPYLKETQESVCAFLKLAEPVINNCTEPLNVDSIMQVVNALAPGNHAAKASIDIALHDLYGKLEGK
;
A
#
# COMPACT_ATOMS: atom_id res chain seq x y z
N MET A 1 10.35 -9.52 68.69
CA MET A 1 10.59 -8.62 67.57
C MET A 1 10.15 -9.32 66.28
N LYS A 2 8.97 -8.97 65.76
CA LYS A 2 8.48 -9.54 64.50
C LYS A 2 8.93 -8.65 63.34
N ARG A 3 9.79 -9.20 62.46
CA ARG A 3 10.20 -8.52 61.23
C ARG A 3 9.09 -8.69 60.20
N VAL A 4 8.44 -7.61 59.83
CA VAL A 4 7.48 -7.56 58.73
C VAL A 4 8.30 -7.43 57.42
N LEU A 5 8.28 -8.50 56.62
CA LEU A 5 8.83 -8.47 55.27
C LEU A 5 7.77 -7.81 54.37
N PHE A 6 8.10 -6.62 53.82
CA PHE A 6 7.34 -6.01 52.72
C PHE A 6 7.71 -6.71 51.40
N PRO A 7 6.75 -7.28 50.68
CA PRO A 7 7.03 -7.73 49.33
C PRO A 7 7.12 -6.50 48.41
N ALA A 8 8.29 -6.30 47.83
CA ALA A 8 8.48 -5.33 46.78
C ALA A 8 7.66 -5.80 45.56
N ILE A 9 6.53 -5.15 45.36
CA ILE A 9 5.76 -5.30 44.09
C ILE A 9 6.57 -4.54 43.05
N VAL A 10 7.34 -5.30 42.26
CA VAL A 10 7.96 -4.81 41.03
C VAL A 10 6.83 -4.64 40.04
N LEU A 11 6.33 -3.41 39.92
CA LEU A 11 5.41 -2.98 38.86
C LEU A 11 6.21 -2.92 37.56
N ALA A 12 6.27 -4.06 36.86
CA ALA A 12 6.78 -4.10 35.49
C ALA A 12 5.78 -3.34 34.63
N LEU A 13 6.07 -2.07 34.38
CA LEU A 13 5.46 -1.32 33.29
C LEU A 13 5.84 -2.02 31.98
N LEU A 14 4.97 -2.85 31.47
CA LEU A 14 4.99 -3.32 30.09
C LEU A 14 4.76 -2.10 29.18
N LEU A 15 5.86 -1.46 28.76
CA LEU A 15 5.86 -0.55 27.63
C LEU A 15 5.50 -1.40 26.41
N GLN A 16 4.20 -1.56 26.16
CA GLN A 16 3.72 -2.05 24.88
C GLN A 16 4.08 -0.98 23.85
N SER A 17 5.23 -1.15 23.23
CA SER A 17 5.57 -0.45 22.00
C SER A 17 4.52 -0.85 20.98
N CYS A 18 3.52 0.00 20.77
CA CYS A 18 2.52 -0.19 19.72
C CYS A 18 3.24 0.03 18.38
N THR A 19 3.81 -1.03 17.84
CA THR A 19 4.42 -0.99 16.51
C THR A 19 3.31 -0.73 15.50
N LYS A 20 3.34 0.46 14.88
CA LYS A 20 2.39 0.80 13.81
C LYS A 20 2.70 -0.04 12.59
N THR A 21 1.70 -0.72 12.06
CA THR A 21 1.80 -1.45 10.80
C THR A 21 1.18 -0.65 9.66
N ALA A 22 1.62 -0.91 8.46
CA ALA A 22 1.04 -0.29 7.27
C ALA A 22 -0.39 -0.80 7.03
N GLN A 23 -1.18 -0.03 6.30
CA GLN A 23 -2.51 -0.40 5.85
C GLN A 23 -2.67 -0.09 4.37
N LEU A 24 -2.96 -1.11 3.57
CA LEU A 24 -3.31 -0.99 2.16
C LEU A 24 -4.81 -0.76 2.01
N THR A 25 -5.18 0.26 1.25
CA THR A 25 -6.55 0.49 0.78
C THR A 25 -6.53 0.83 -0.69
N TYR A 26 -7.61 0.54 -1.40
CA TYR A 26 -7.70 0.79 -2.84
C TYR A 26 -9.15 1.03 -3.27
N GLU A 27 -9.30 1.78 -4.36
CA GLU A 27 -10.60 2.19 -4.85
C GLU A 27 -10.57 2.24 -6.38
N PRO A 28 -11.44 1.49 -7.09
CA PRO A 28 -11.63 1.64 -8.52
C PRO A 28 -12.31 2.98 -8.82
N PHE A 29 -11.79 3.69 -9.81
CA PHE A 29 -12.30 4.98 -10.25
C PHE A 29 -12.27 5.08 -11.77
N THR A 30 -13.32 5.63 -12.37
CA THR A 30 -13.36 5.95 -13.79
C THR A 30 -13.48 7.45 -13.96
N GLY A 31 -12.38 8.06 -14.37
CA GLY A 31 -12.31 9.50 -14.60
C GLY A 31 -12.80 9.88 -15.99
N GLU A 32 -13.48 11.02 -16.09
CA GLU A 32 -13.76 11.67 -17.37
C GLU A 32 -12.55 12.47 -17.84
N LEU A 33 -12.19 12.32 -19.10
CA LEU A 33 -11.11 13.09 -19.69
C LEU A 33 -11.63 14.46 -20.11
N ARG A 34 -10.90 15.52 -19.79
CA ARG A 34 -11.24 16.89 -20.22
C ARG A 34 -11.33 17.00 -21.75
N HIS A 35 -10.51 16.23 -22.45
CA HIS A 35 -10.49 16.13 -23.90
C HIS A 35 -10.44 14.65 -24.28
N ALA A 36 -11.11 14.30 -25.40
CA ALA A 36 -11.00 12.96 -25.93
C ALA A 36 -9.52 12.64 -26.27
N PHE A 37 -9.05 11.49 -25.75
CA PHE A 37 -7.71 11.00 -26.06
C PHE A 37 -7.80 9.94 -27.15
N GLY A 38 -7.16 10.23 -28.29
CA GLY A 38 -7.15 9.36 -29.45
C GLY A 38 -5.74 8.89 -29.81
N ILE A 39 -5.65 7.62 -30.16
CA ILE A 39 -4.54 7.00 -30.89
C ILE A 39 -5.11 6.44 -32.20
N SER A 40 -4.24 6.03 -33.12
CA SER A 40 -4.67 5.54 -34.44
C SER A 40 -5.73 4.44 -34.42
N THR A 41 -5.82 3.66 -33.36
CA THR A 41 -6.69 2.50 -33.22
C THR A 41 -7.83 2.65 -32.20
N ASN A 42 -7.80 3.71 -31.38
CA ASN A 42 -8.77 3.88 -30.30
C ASN A 42 -8.91 5.35 -29.91
N THR A 43 -10.15 5.77 -29.58
CA THR A 43 -10.45 7.07 -28.98
C THR A 43 -11.27 6.84 -27.72
N ARG A 44 -10.89 7.48 -26.61
CA ARG A 44 -11.59 7.38 -25.34
C ARG A 44 -11.89 8.75 -24.74
N THR A 45 -12.98 8.85 -24.00
CA THR A 45 -13.40 10.02 -23.23
C THR A 45 -13.31 9.76 -21.73
N THR A 46 -13.08 8.52 -21.32
CA THR A 46 -12.92 8.11 -19.92
C THR A 46 -11.63 7.31 -19.75
N THR A 47 -11.16 7.23 -18.53
CA THR A 47 -10.02 6.39 -18.16
C THR A 47 -10.33 5.62 -16.86
N PRO A 48 -10.39 4.29 -16.92
CA PRO A 48 -10.47 3.48 -15.71
C PRO A 48 -9.11 3.42 -15.04
N ILE A 49 -9.09 3.58 -13.73
CA ILE A 49 -7.92 3.48 -12.87
C ILE A 49 -8.29 2.77 -11.57
N VAL A 50 -7.29 2.33 -10.81
CA VAL A 50 -7.46 1.97 -9.39
C VAL A 50 -6.50 2.82 -8.58
N LEU A 51 -7.04 3.61 -7.66
CA LEU A 51 -6.26 4.39 -6.71
C LEU A 51 -5.83 3.48 -5.56
N THR A 52 -4.54 3.51 -5.24
CA THR A 52 -3.93 2.72 -4.17
C THR A 52 -3.40 3.67 -3.10
N ARG A 53 -3.65 3.35 -1.83
CA ARG A 53 -3.15 4.11 -0.67
C ARG A 53 -2.49 3.14 0.29
N ILE A 54 -1.31 3.49 0.78
CA ILE A 54 -0.60 2.77 1.84
C ILE A 54 -0.35 3.77 2.96
N THR A 55 -0.99 3.53 4.12
CA THR A 55 -0.88 4.40 5.28
C THR A 55 -0.03 3.74 6.35
N LEU A 56 0.93 4.46 6.91
CA LEU A 56 1.74 4.05 8.06
C LEU A 56 1.86 5.21 9.03
N GLY A 57 1.32 5.03 10.22
CA GLY A 57 1.21 6.11 11.20
C GLY A 57 0.29 7.24 10.71
N ASP A 58 0.84 8.44 10.57
CA ASP A 58 0.16 9.64 10.10
C ASP A 58 0.44 9.97 8.62
N LYS A 59 1.23 9.15 7.95
CA LYS A 59 1.62 9.34 6.55
C LYS A 59 0.88 8.38 5.64
N THR A 60 0.50 8.87 4.47
CA THR A 60 -0.15 8.07 3.41
C THR A 60 0.58 8.29 2.10
N GLY A 61 1.04 7.19 1.51
CA GLY A 61 1.54 7.16 0.15
C GLY A 61 0.43 6.80 -0.84
N TYR A 62 0.46 7.39 -2.01
CA TYR A 62 -0.53 7.23 -3.06
C TYR A 62 0.09 6.63 -4.32
N GLY A 63 -0.64 5.73 -4.95
CA GLY A 63 -0.30 5.14 -6.24
C GLY A 63 -1.52 4.97 -7.12
N GLU A 64 -1.29 4.77 -8.40
CA GLU A 64 -2.34 4.61 -9.40
C GLU A 64 -2.02 3.44 -10.31
N ALA A 65 -2.98 2.53 -10.48
CA ALA A 65 -2.96 1.54 -11.55
C ALA A 65 -3.71 2.12 -12.75
N ALA A 66 -2.99 2.54 -13.77
CA ALA A 66 -3.56 3.01 -15.02
C ALA A 66 -3.93 1.82 -15.92
N LEU A 67 -5.12 1.85 -16.51
CA LEU A 67 -5.70 0.75 -17.29
C LEU A 67 -6.01 1.18 -18.74
N PRO A 68 -4.96 1.42 -19.55
CA PRO A 68 -5.21 1.72 -20.96
C PRO A 68 -5.77 0.50 -21.69
N PRO A 69 -6.62 0.68 -22.71
CA PRO A 69 -7.39 -0.40 -23.32
C PRO A 69 -6.55 -1.46 -24.05
N TYR A 70 -5.29 -1.19 -24.32
CA TYR A 70 -4.36 -2.15 -24.92
C TYR A 70 -3.68 -3.08 -23.89
N LEU A 71 -3.80 -2.80 -22.61
CA LEU A 71 -3.43 -3.71 -21.52
C LEU A 71 -4.65 -4.58 -21.21
N LYS A 72 -4.40 -5.84 -20.88
CA LYS A 72 -5.48 -6.80 -20.58
C LYS A 72 -5.96 -6.74 -19.12
N GLU A 73 -5.36 -5.87 -18.32
CA GLU A 73 -5.74 -5.69 -16.91
C GLU A 73 -7.00 -4.83 -16.80
N THR A 74 -7.86 -5.16 -15.86
CA THR A 74 -9.12 -4.46 -15.55
C THR A 74 -9.12 -4.00 -14.11
N GLN A 75 -10.06 -3.13 -13.74
CA GLN A 75 -10.22 -2.72 -12.34
C GLN A 75 -10.43 -3.92 -11.42
N GLU A 76 -11.20 -4.92 -11.85
CA GLU A 76 -11.45 -6.15 -11.10
C GLU A 76 -10.18 -6.96 -10.91
N SER A 77 -9.38 -7.15 -11.97
CA SER A 77 -8.11 -7.89 -11.88
C SER A 77 -7.09 -7.19 -10.98
N VAL A 78 -7.01 -5.87 -11.06
CA VAL A 78 -6.15 -5.05 -10.18
C VAL A 78 -6.61 -5.16 -8.73
N CYS A 79 -7.90 -4.98 -8.45
CA CYS A 79 -8.43 -5.12 -7.08
C CYS A 79 -8.20 -6.52 -6.52
N ALA A 80 -8.33 -7.57 -7.34
CA ALA A 80 -8.06 -8.95 -6.93
C ALA A 80 -6.60 -9.14 -6.53
N PHE A 81 -5.65 -8.59 -7.30
CA PHE A 81 -4.23 -8.65 -6.95
C PHE A 81 -3.91 -7.82 -5.71
N LEU A 82 -4.46 -6.61 -5.57
CA LEU A 82 -4.27 -5.76 -4.38
C LEU A 82 -4.76 -6.46 -3.13
N LYS A 83 -5.90 -7.16 -3.20
CA LYS A 83 -6.40 -8.00 -2.09
C LYS A 83 -5.42 -9.13 -1.74
N LEU A 84 -4.78 -9.74 -2.74
CA LEU A 84 -3.75 -10.76 -2.52
C LEU A 84 -2.49 -10.17 -1.85
N ALA A 85 -2.12 -8.93 -2.19
CA ALA A 85 -0.97 -8.22 -1.63
C ALA A 85 -1.24 -7.62 -0.24
N GLU A 86 -2.49 -7.43 0.14
CA GLU A 86 -2.89 -6.80 1.40
C GLU A 86 -2.18 -7.37 2.64
N PRO A 87 -2.08 -8.69 2.86
CA PRO A 87 -1.39 -9.24 4.03
C PRO A 87 0.11 -8.90 4.05
N VAL A 88 0.76 -8.82 2.87
CA VAL A 88 2.18 -8.46 2.76
C VAL A 88 2.39 -7.02 3.21
N ILE A 89 1.58 -6.10 2.67
CA ILE A 89 1.69 -4.67 2.99
C ILE A 89 1.31 -4.39 4.44
N ASN A 90 0.21 -4.99 4.93
CA ASN A 90 -0.29 -4.74 6.29
C ASN A 90 0.62 -5.29 7.39
N ASN A 91 1.61 -6.11 7.05
CA ASN A 91 2.67 -6.54 7.96
C ASN A 91 3.93 -5.65 7.93
N CYS A 92 4.00 -4.66 7.03
CA CYS A 92 5.15 -3.76 6.94
C CYS A 92 5.14 -2.75 8.11
N THR A 93 6.34 -2.44 8.61
CA THR A 93 6.61 -1.47 9.68
C THR A 93 7.77 -0.56 9.29
N GLU A 94 8.01 0.49 10.06
CA GLU A 94 9.24 1.26 9.91
C GLU A 94 10.46 0.49 10.47
N PRO A 95 11.64 0.63 9.84
CA PRO A 95 11.90 1.36 8.59
C PRO A 95 11.43 0.58 7.36
N LEU A 96 10.83 1.29 6.38
CA LEU A 96 10.38 0.66 5.13
C LEU A 96 11.57 0.32 4.22
N ASN A 97 11.62 -0.93 3.78
CA ASN A 97 12.50 -1.37 2.71
C ASN A 97 11.66 -1.70 1.47
N VAL A 98 11.50 -0.71 0.59
CA VAL A 98 10.61 -0.82 -0.59
C VAL A 98 11.05 -1.96 -1.50
N ASP A 99 12.35 -2.11 -1.76
CA ASP A 99 12.86 -3.19 -2.64
C ASP A 99 12.50 -4.58 -2.11
N SER A 100 12.70 -4.82 -0.81
CA SER A 100 12.37 -6.09 -0.18
C SER A 100 10.88 -6.37 -0.19
N ILE A 101 10.06 -5.37 0.06
CA ILE A 101 8.59 -5.49 0.00
C ILE A 101 8.16 -5.83 -1.43
N MET A 102 8.67 -5.12 -2.42
CA MET A 102 8.34 -5.33 -3.83
C MET A 102 8.84 -6.68 -4.37
N GLN A 103 9.94 -7.23 -3.86
CA GLN A 103 10.35 -8.60 -4.18
C GLN A 103 9.27 -9.61 -3.77
N VAL A 104 8.71 -9.48 -2.57
CA VAL A 104 7.63 -10.35 -2.09
C VAL A 104 6.35 -10.14 -2.91
N VAL A 105 5.95 -8.89 -3.12
CA VAL A 105 4.76 -8.53 -3.92
C VAL A 105 4.86 -9.10 -5.34
N ASN A 106 6.04 -8.99 -5.98
CA ASN A 106 6.27 -9.50 -7.33
C ASN A 106 6.16 -11.03 -7.42
N ALA A 107 6.50 -11.73 -6.35
CA ALA A 107 6.44 -13.19 -6.26
C ALA A 107 5.03 -13.75 -6.05
N LEU A 108 4.05 -12.92 -5.65
CA LEU A 108 2.69 -13.36 -5.34
C LEU A 108 1.97 -13.98 -6.55
N ALA A 109 2.12 -13.36 -7.72
CA ALA A 109 1.56 -13.87 -8.97
C ALA A 109 2.28 -13.27 -10.18
N PRO A 110 2.39 -13.97 -11.31
CA PRO A 110 2.93 -13.41 -12.55
C PRO A 110 1.98 -12.35 -13.14
N GLY A 111 2.49 -11.47 -14.01
CA GLY A 111 1.71 -10.39 -14.60
C GLY A 111 1.29 -9.34 -13.57
N ASN A 112 0.06 -8.84 -13.66
CA ASN A 112 -0.51 -7.84 -12.75
C ASN A 112 0.35 -6.55 -12.65
N HIS A 113 0.85 -6.10 -13.80
CA HIS A 113 1.84 -5.02 -13.86
C HIS A 113 1.28 -3.68 -13.37
N ALA A 114 0.03 -3.35 -13.72
CA ALA A 114 -0.61 -2.12 -13.27
C ALA A 114 -0.82 -2.12 -11.75
N ALA A 115 -1.28 -3.24 -11.18
CA ALA A 115 -1.43 -3.38 -9.73
C ALA A 115 -0.10 -3.28 -9.00
N LYS A 116 0.95 -3.97 -9.48
CA LYS A 116 2.29 -3.92 -8.91
C LYS A 116 2.89 -2.52 -8.97
N ALA A 117 2.74 -1.84 -10.11
CA ALA A 117 3.18 -0.46 -10.27
C ALA A 117 2.49 0.48 -9.28
N SER A 118 1.18 0.31 -9.04
CA SER A 118 0.45 1.15 -8.07
C SER A 118 0.94 0.97 -6.63
N ILE A 119 1.31 -0.26 -6.23
CA ILE A 119 1.91 -0.54 -4.92
C ILE A 119 3.29 0.10 -4.84
N ASP A 120 4.13 -0.08 -5.85
CA ASP A 120 5.50 0.44 -5.90
C ASP A 120 5.50 1.98 -5.79
N ILE A 121 4.67 2.66 -6.56
CA ILE A 121 4.50 4.12 -6.51
C ILE A 121 4.03 4.55 -5.10
N ALA A 122 3.02 3.88 -4.54
CA ALA A 122 2.51 4.22 -3.20
C ALA A 122 3.57 4.01 -2.09
N LEU A 123 4.38 2.96 -2.18
CA LEU A 123 5.48 2.71 -1.24
C LEU A 123 6.57 3.77 -1.34
N HIS A 124 6.96 4.17 -2.56
CA HIS A 124 7.96 5.22 -2.75
C HIS A 124 7.46 6.60 -2.28
N ASP A 125 6.20 6.94 -2.55
CA ASP A 125 5.58 8.17 -2.04
C ASP A 125 5.51 8.18 -0.51
N LEU A 126 5.12 7.05 0.09
CA LEU A 126 5.11 6.90 1.55
C LEU A 126 6.52 7.03 2.13
N TYR A 127 7.49 6.33 1.55
CA TYR A 127 8.89 6.39 1.98
C TYR A 127 9.45 7.82 1.95
N GLY A 128 9.21 8.55 0.84
CA GLY A 128 9.63 9.96 0.75
C GLY A 128 9.02 10.83 1.86
N LYS A 129 7.73 10.64 2.16
CA LYS A 129 7.04 11.37 3.23
C LYS A 129 7.53 11.01 4.64
N LEU A 130 7.90 9.75 4.88
CA LEU A 130 8.50 9.31 6.15
C LEU A 130 9.90 9.92 6.33
N GLU A 131 10.67 10.04 5.26
CA GLU A 131 11.99 10.68 5.24
C GLU A 131 11.94 12.22 5.23
N GLY A 132 10.75 12.83 5.20
CA GLY A 132 10.60 14.29 5.16
C GLY A 132 10.98 14.95 3.84
N LYS A 133 10.83 14.22 2.75
CA LYS A 133 11.15 14.67 1.38
C LYS A 133 9.90 15.07 0.62
#